data_cd92956a5eddf02114093edfb2a5a261
#
_entry.id   cd92956a5eddf02114093edfb2a5a261
#
_cell.length_a   1.000
_cell.length_b   1.000
_cell.length_c   1.000
_cell.angle_alpha   90.00
_cell.angle_beta   90.00
_cell.angle_gamma   90.00
#
_symmetry.space_group_name_H-M   'P 1'
#
loop_
_entity.id
_entity.type
_entity.pdbx_description
1 polymer ?
#
loop_
_entity_poly.entity_id
_entity_poly.type
_entity_poly.pdbx_seq_one_letter_code
_entity_poly.pdbx_strand_id
1 'polypeptide(L)'
;MPIEVRVPASVANLGSGFDTLAVAVQLYLRVRIDEVREDGGAALAVAASLPPVRGGNAIERAFETAARWTGLRAPSVTVTAESDIPMAAGLGSSAAAAVAGLRVFEQVTQPLPDGVLLAIAASLEGHADNAAAALHGGLTSVLERQGEEPVALRWEWPGDLRLIVATPSAGLATSQARAALSDVVARNDAVFNLQRVLALVHALQSGEYAGLRDAVQDRWHQPARAALVPQLDAVLALDDPEILGAFLSGAGPSVAILARRDFDRLEQTLAAVYQRGGSAVTVRTLRVHQPAGAARRVLAAQGRSV
;
A
#
# COMPACT_ATOMS: atom_id res chain seq x y z
N MET A 1 -10.82 9.21 -26.53
CA MET A 1 -9.50 9.11 -25.89
C MET A 1 -9.38 7.69 -25.36
N PRO A 2 -8.20 7.05 -25.36
CA PRO A 2 -8.05 5.75 -24.73
C PRO A 2 -8.37 5.86 -23.24
N ILE A 3 -9.07 4.87 -22.70
CA ILE A 3 -9.39 4.80 -21.27
C ILE A 3 -8.13 4.32 -20.55
N GLU A 4 -7.64 5.12 -19.59
CA GLU A 4 -6.50 4.79 -18.77
C GLU A 4 -6.90 4.74 -17.29
N VAL A 5 -6.54 3.65 -16.63
CA VAL A 5 -6.64 3.46 -15.19
C VAL A 5 -5.26 3.71 -14.58
N ARG A 6 -5.21 4.54 -13.53
CA ARG A 6 -3.98 4.88 -12.81
C ARG A 6 -4.13 4.56 -11.33
N VAL A 7 -3.28 3.68 -10.82
CA VAL A 7 -3.34 3.19 -9.44
C VAL A 7 -2.04 3.51 -8.72
N PRO A 8 -2.06 4.14 -7.53
CA PRO A 8 -0.86 4.46 -6.78
C PRO A 8 -0.26 3.24 -6.07
N ALA A 9 1.04 3.30 -5.82
CA ALA A 9 1.74 2.46 -4.85
C ALA A 9 1.28 2.79 -3.43
N SER A 10 1.66 1.95 -2.47
CA SER A 10 1.37 2.16 -1.06
C SER A 10 2.53 1.74 -0.16
N VAL A 11 2.70 2.49 0.94
CA VAL A 11 3.59 2.17 2.06
C VAL A 11 2.69 1.75 3.21
N ALA A 12 2.75 0.47 3.59
CA ALA A 12 1.90 -0.09 4.62
C ALA A 12 2.61 -0.19 5.98
N ASN A 13 1.84 -0.40 7.02
CA ASN A 13 2.21 -0.56 8.43
C ASN A 13 2.66 0.71 9.13
N LEU A 14 3.45 1.57 8.52
CA LEU A 14 3.99 2.80 9.13
C LEU A 14 4.58 2.55 10.53
N GLY A 15 5.29 1.43 10.71
CA GLY A 15 5.77 0.94 12.00
C GLY A 15 4.67 0.24 12.80
N SER A 16 4.07 0.90 13.77
CA SER A 16 3.13 0.29 14.74
C SER A 16 1.79 -0.17 14.17
N GLY A 17 1.41 0.25 12.96
CA GLY A 17 0.11 -0.04 12.35
C GLY A 17 0.07 -1.30 11.48
N PHE A 18 0.69 -2.39 11.93
CA PHE A 18 0.76 -3.66 11.20
C PHE A 18 -0.61 -4.14 10.74
N ASP A 19 -0.72 -4.50 9.44
CA ASP A 19 -1.94 -4.97 8.74
C ASP A 19 -3.17 -4.04 8.95
N THR A 20 -2.93 -2.78 9.36
CA THR A 20 -4.00 -1.83 9.72
C THR A 20 -3.87 -0.52 8.96
N LEU A 21 -2.66 0.05 8.88
CA LEU A 21 -2.42 1.35 8.25
C LEU A 21 -1.65 1.21 6.94
N ALA A 22 -2.07 2.01 5.96
CA ALA A 22 -1.28 2.23 4.75
C ALA A 22 -1.44 3.67 4.23
N VAL A 23 -0.46 4.15 3.48
CA VAL A 23 -0.50 5.45 2.83
C VAL A 23 -0.19 5.29 1.34
N ALA A 24 -1.02 5.89 0.48
CA ALA A 24 -0.80 5.89 -0.96
C ALA A 24 0.31 6.86 -1.36
N VAL A 25 1.22 6.45 -2.24
CA VAL A 25 2.34 7.29 -2.67
C VAL A 25 2.38 7.46 -4.19
N GLN A 26 2.98 8.56 -4.66
CA GLN A 26 3.03 8.95 -6.07
C GLN A 26 4.08 8.15 -6.86
N LEU A 27 3.92 6.85 -6.88
CA LEU A 27 4.44 5.91 -7.86
C LEU A 27 3.25 5.17 -8.43
N TYR A 28 3.20 4.91 -9.73
CA TYR A 28 1.96 4.47 -10.34
C TYR A 28 2.11 3.23 -11.22
N LEU A 29 1.08 2.41 -11.15
CA LEU A 29 0.71 1.47 -12.20
C LEU A 29 -0.30 2.17 -13.11
N ARG A 30 -0.05 2.16 -14.43
CA ARG A 30 -0.95 2.67 -15.48
C ARG A 30 -1.41 1.50 -16.32
N VAL A 31 -2.71 1.41 -16.54
CA VAL A 31 -3.32 0.36 -17.37
C VAL A 31 -4.21 1.04 -18.39
N ARG A 32 -3.85 0.89 -19.66
CA ARG A 32 -4.61 1.41 -20.80
C ARG A 32 -5.43 0.28 -21.42
N ILE A 33 -6.72 0.54 -21.64
CA ILE A 33 -7.61 -0.37 -22.35
C ILE A 33 -7.35 -0.20 -23.85
N ASP A 34 -6.89 -1.27 -24.50
CA ASP A 34 -6.56 -1.29 -25.94
C ASP A 34 -7.72 -1.81 -26.78
N GLU A 35 -8.41 -2.86 -26.32
CA GLU A 35 -9.52 -3.49 -27.01
C GLU A 35 -10.58 -4.01 -26.03
N VAL A 36 -11.87 -3.86 -26.41
CA VAL A 36 -13.00 -4.45 -25.71
C VAL A 36 -13.81 -5.26 -26.71
N ARG A 37 -14.07 -6.53 -26.41
CA ARG A 37 -14.88 -7.43 -27.24
C ARG A 37 -16.12 -7.89 -26.45
N GLU A 38 -17.29 -7.55 -26.95
CA GLU A 38 -18.58 -7.86 -26.34
C GLU A 38 -19.00 -9.33 -26.51
N ASP A 39 -18.09 -10.24 -26.20
CA ASP A 39 -18.28 -11.68 -26.32
C ASP A 39 -18.83 -12.35 -25.06
N GLY A 40 -18.88 -11.60 -23.95
CA GLY A 40 -19.28 -12.10 -22.63
C GLY A 40 -18.28 -13.06 -22.00
N GLY A 41 -17.03 -13.07 -22.49
CA GLY A 41 -15.97 -13.99 -22.04
C GLY A 41 -15.43 -13.68 -20.64
N ALA A 42 -15.72 -12.50 -20.08
CA ALA A 42 -15.30 -12.06 -18.76
C ALA A 42 -13.79 -12.28 -18.48
N ALA A 43 -12.96 -12.08 -19.52
CA ALA A 43 -11.51 -12.31 -19.48
C ALA A 43 -10.76 -11.00 -19.68
N LEU A 44 -9.60 -10.85 -19.01
CA LEU A 44 -8.66 -9.78 -19.25
C LEU A 44 -7.31 -10.36 -19.67
N ALA A 45 -6.71 -9.83 -20.73
CA ALA A 45 -5.37 -10.17 -21.17
C ALA A 45 -4.47 -8.94 -21.09
N VAL A 46 -3.36 -9.04 -20.36
CA VAL A 46 -2.34 -7.99 -20.33
C VAL A 46 -1.35 -8.22 -21.48
N ALA A 47 -1.34 -7.31 -22.45
CA ALA A 47 -0.31 -7.29 -23.49
C ALA A 47 1.05 -6.98 -22.83
N ALA A 48 2.07 -7.75 -23.22
CA ALA A 48 3.34 -7.91 -22.50
C ALA A 48 4.16 -6.61 -22.34
N SER A 49 3.96 -5.89 -21.26
CA SER A 49 4.92 -4.88 -20.78
C SER A 49 5.39 -5.12 -19.34
N LEU A 50 4.76 -6.05 -18.62
CA LEU A 50 5.17 -6.43 -17.26
C LEU A 50 5.92 -7.77 -17.29
N PRO A 51 6.94 -7.95 -16.42
CA PRO A 51 7.59 -9.25 -16.27
C PRO A 51 6.57 -10.34 -15.89
N PRO A 52 6.71 -11.57 -16.40
CA PRO A 52 5.84 -12.68 -16.03
C PRO A 52 5.96 -12.98 -14.55
N VAL A 53 4.82 -13.13 -13.86
CA VAL A 53 4.74 -13.39 -12.41
C VAL A 53 4.30 -14.82 -12.18
N ARG A 54 4.93 -15.52 -11.22
CA ARG A 54 4.46 -16.85 -10.78
C ARG A 54 3.04 -16.70 -10.20
N GLY A 55 2.11 -17.54 -10.67
CA GLY A 55 0.72 -17.52 -10.23
C GLY A 55 -0.22 -16.64 -11.06
N GLY A 56 0.24 -16.14 -12.22
CA GLY A 56 -0.55 -15.34 -13.15
C GLY A 56 -0.54 -13.84 -12.82
N ASN A 57 -1.09 -13.03 -13.70
CA ASN A 57 -1.14 -11.59 -13.56
C ASN A 57 -2.25 -11.18 -12.58
N ALA A 58 -1.91 -10.36 -11.57
CA ALA A 58 -2.88 -9.93 -10.55
C ALA A 58 -3.99 -9.03 -11.14
N ILE A 59 -3.70 -8.29 -12.22
CA ILE A 59 -4.70 -7.46 -12.94
C ILE A 59 -5.76 -8.39 -13.53
N GLU A 60 -5.35 -9.46 -14.23
CA GLU A 60 -6.23 -10.45 -14.86
C GLU A 60 -7.09 -11.16 -13.79
N ARG A 61 -6.45 -11.68 -12.75
CA ARG A 61 -7.16 -12.35 -11.66
C ARG A 61 -8.19 -11.49 -10.97
N ALA A 62 -7.88 -10.20 -10.75
CA ALA A 62 -8.80 -9.29 -10.10
C ALA A 62 -10.04 -8.99 -10.97
N PHE A 63 -9.84 -8.79 -12.27
CA PHE A 63 -10.94 -8.61 -13.23
C PHE A 63 -11.87 -9.82 -13.26
N GLU A 64 -11.31 -11.02 -13.43
CA GLU A 64 -12.08 -12.27 -13.45
C GLU A 64 -12.77 -12.55 -12.11
N THR A 65 -12.11 -12.24 -10.99
CA THR A 65 -12.70 -12.40 -9.66
C THR A 65 -13.86 -11.43 -9.47
N ALA A 66 -13.77 -10.20 -9.95
CA ALA A 66 -14.88 -9.24 -9.92
C ALA A 66 -16.10 -9.74 -10.71
N ALA A 67 -15.89 -10.30 -11.90
CA ALA A 67 -16.97 -10.90 -12.69
C ALA A 67 -17.66 -12.05 -11.95
N ARG A 68 -16.88 -12.98 -11.36
CA ARG A 68 -17.43 -14.10 -10.56
C ARG A 68 -18.15 -13.62 -9.29
N TRP A 69 -17.57 -12.64 -8.59
CA TRP A 69 -18.12 -12.14 -7.32
C TRP A 69 -19.45 -11.43 -7.50
N THR A 70 -19.52 -10.60 -8.53
CA THR A 70 -20.71 -9.76 -8.80
C THR A 70 -21.78 -10.44 -9.64
N GLY A 71 -21.41 -11.49 -10.38
CA GLY A 71 -22.28 -12.12 -11.38
C GLY A 71 -22.58 -11.22 -12.60
N LEU A 72 -21.93 -10.06 -12.71
CA LEU A 72 -22.11 -9.16 -13.85
C LEU A 72 -21.48 -9.76 -15.11
N ARG A 73 -22.20 -9.62 -16.23
CA ARG A 73 -21.65 -9.98 -17.53
C ARG A 73 -20.58 -8.95 -17.92
N ALA A 74 -19.38 -9.41 -18.16
CA ALA A 74 -18.25 -8.58 -18.60
C ALA A 74 -17.75 -9.01 -19.98
N PRO A 75 -17.24 -8.06 -20.80
CA PRO A 75 -16.58 -8.36 -22.07
C PRO A 75 -15.21 -9.00 -21.87
N SER A 76 -14.59 -9.48 -22.96
CA SER A 76 -13.16 -9.74 -23.01
C SER A 76 -12.39 -8.46 -23.29
N VAL A 77 -11.32 -8.19 -22.52
CA VAL A 77 -10.56 -6.95 -22.58
C VAL A 77 -9.08 -7.23 -22.77
N THR A 78 -8.44 -6.47 -23.67
CA THR A 78 -6.98 -6.45 -23.80
C THR A 78 -6.45 -5.11 -23.29
N VAL A 79 -5.42 -5.15 -22.45
CA VAL A 79 -4.82 -3.96 -21.85
C VAL A 79 -3.31 -3.94 -21.98
N THR A 80 -2.73 -2.74 -22.05
CA THR A 80 -1.30 -2.50 -21.86
C THR A 80 -1.07 -1.94 -20.46
N ALA A 81 -0.11 -2.50 -19.72
CA ALA A 81 0.22 -2.08 -18.36
C ALA A 81 1.68 -1.64 -18.24
N GLU A 82 1.91 -0.47 -17.63
CA GLU A 82 3.22 0.11 -17.32
C GLU A 82 3.30 0.45 -15.84
N SER A 83 4.41 0.11 -15.17
CA SER A 83 4.54 0.29 -13.73
C SER A 83 5.84 0.99 -13.35
N ASP A 84 5.71 2.08 -12.57
CA ASP A 84 6.82 2.71 -11.84
C ASP A 84 7.08 2.00 -10.50
N ILE A 85 6.17 1.11 -10.05
CA ILE A 85 6.21 0.45 -8.74
C ILE A 85 7.16 -0.75 -8.82
N PRO A 86 8.26 -0.77 -8.04
CA PRO A 86 9.15 -1.92 -8.00
C PRO A 86 8.42 -3.18 -7.49
N MET A 87 8.68 -4.32 -8.15
CA MET A 87 8.10 -5.61 -7.74
C MET A 87 8.80 -6.16 -6.50
N ALA A 88 8.06 -6.86 -5.63
CA ALA A 88 8.56 -7.50 -4.41
C ALA A 88 9.39 -6.54 -3.52
N ALA A 89 9.04 -5.26 -3.50
CA ALA A 89 9.75 -4.18 -2.81
C ALA A 89 9.05 -3.68 -1.54
N GLY A 90 7.90 -4.23 -1.16
CA GLY A 90 7.13 -3.72 -0.02
C GLY A 90 6.38 -2.40 -0.32
N LEU A 91 6.13 -2.11 -1.59
CA LEU A 91 5.45 -0.88 -2.05
C LEU A 91 4.05 -1.15 -2.64
N GLY A 92 3.41 -2.23 -2.26
CA GLY A 92 2.03 -2.54 -2.63
C GLY A 92 1.82 -2.83 -4.12
N SER A 93 2.84 -3.32 -4.86
CA SER A 93 2.74 -3.58 -6.30
C SER A 93 1.63 -4.58 -6.64
N SER A 94 1.46 -5.64 -5.84
CA SER A 94 0.41 -6.65 -6.03
C SER A 94 -0.98 -6.06 -5.79
N ALA A 95 -1.17 -5.32 -4.70
CA ALA A 95 -2.41 -4.64 -4.39
C ALA A 95 -2.78 -3.59 -5.45
N ALA A 96 -1.79 -2.83 -5.93
CA ALA A 96 -2.00 -1.89 -7.04
C ALA A 96 -2.46 -2.60 -8.32
N ALA A 97 -1.89 -3.78 -8.62
CA ALA A 97 -2.30 -4.59 -9.77
C ALA A 97 -3.73 -5.15 -9.59
N ALA A 98 -4.08 -5.65 -8.41
CA ALA A 98 -5.43 -6.10 -8.11
C ALA A 98 -6.44 -4.95 -8.26
N VAL A 99 -6.16 -3.79 -7.66
CA VAL A 99 -7.02 -2.60 -7.80
C VAL A 99 -7.13 -2.14 -9.25
N ALA A 100 -6.06 -2.21 -10.03
CA ALA A 100 -6.12 -1.84 -11.45
C ALA A 100 -7.08 -2.76 -12.22
N GLY A 101 -7.02 -4.08 -12.00
CA GLY A 101 -7.97 -5.04 -12.61
C GLY A 101 -9.41 -4.75 -12.23
N LEU A 102 -9.69 -4.41 -10.96
CA LEU A 102 -11.01 -4.00 -10.49
C LEU A 102 -11.48 -2.71 -11.15
N ARG A 103 -10.61 -1.70 -11.29
CA ARG A 103 -10.94 -0.45 -11.96
C ARG A 103 -11.18 -0.63 -13.46
N VAL A 104 -10.42 -1.51 -14.13
CA VAL A 104 -10.71 -1.88 -15.52
C VAL A 104 -12.08 -2.56 -15.63
N PHE A 105 -12.42 -3.46 -14.69
CA PHE A 105 -13.74 -4.10 -14.66
C PHE A 105 -14.87 -3.06 -14.55
N GLU A 106 -14.75 -2.07 -13.66
CA GLU A 106 -15.74 -0.98 -13.52
C GLU A 106 -15.87 -0.15 -14.80
N GLN A 107 -14.76 0.11 -15.53
CA GLN A 107 -14.78 0.90 -16.76
C GLN A 107 -15.57 0.23 -17.88
N VAL A 108 -15.60 -1.11 -17.90
CA VAL A 108 -16.28 -1.87 -18.97
C VAL A 108 -17.62 -2.49 -18.54
N THR A 109 -18.00 -2.29 -17.27
CA THR A 109 -19.31 -2.74 -16.73
C THR A 109 -20.04 -1.58 -16.04
N GLN A 110 -19.91 -1.46 -14.74
CA GLN A 110 -20.51 -0.40 -13.93
C GLN A 110 -19.71 -0.16 -12.66
N PRO A 111 -19.82 1.02 -12.03
CA PRO A 111 -19.22 1.29 -10.73
C PRO A 111 -19.69 0.31 -9.67
N LEU A 112 -18.76 -0.14 -8.82
CA LEU A 112 -19.03 -1.03 -7.68
C LEU A 112 -18.91 -0.26 -6.36
N PRO A 113 -19.62 -0.67 -5.31
CA PRO A 113 -19.41 -0.13 -3.97
C PRO A 113 -17.96 -0.32 -3.50
N ASP A 114 -17.41 0.67 -2.81
CA ASP A 114 -16.03 0.61 -2.30
C ASP A 114 -15.77 -0.61 -1.41
N GLY A 115 -16.74 -1.02 -0.58
CA GLY A 115 -16.65 -2.22 0.24
C GLY A 115 -16.50 -3.50 -0.57
N VAL A 116 -17.22 -3.62 -1.71
CA VAL A 116 -17.10 -4.74 -2.63
C VAL A 116 -15.71 -4.80 -3.26
N LEU A 117 -15.22 -3.66 -3.77
CA LEU A 117 -13.87 -3.57 -4.34
C LEU A 117 -12.79 -3.97 -3.33
N LEU A 118 -12.92 -3.47 -2.09
CA LEU A 118 -11.99 -3.77 -1.01
C LEU A 118 -12.06 -5.25 -0.59
N ALA A 119 -13.27 -5.83 -0.50
CA ALA A 119 -13.46 -7.25 -0.19
C ALA A 119 -12.81 -8.16 -1.24
N ILE A 120 -13.02 -7.85 -2.54
CA ILE A 120 -12.38 -8.61 -3.62
C ILE A 120 -10.85 -8.49 -3.55
N ALA A 121 -10.32 -7.27 -3.40
CA ALA A 121 -8.89 -7.05 -3.31
C ALA A 121 -8.28 -7.77 -2.09
N ALA A 122 -8.91 -7.70 -0.93
CA ALA A 122 -8.49 -8.40 0.29
C ALA A 122 -8.49 -9.93 0.11
N SER A 123 -9.47 -10.48 -0.60
CA SER A 123 -9.54 -11.93 -0.87
C SER A 123 -8.37 -12.43 -1.74
N LEU A 124 -7.82 -11.57 -2.60
CA LEU A 124 -6.70 -11.88 -3.48
C LEU A 124 -5.34 -11.74 -2.79
N GLU A 125 -5.21 -10.77 -1.89
CA GLU A 125 -3.96 -10.40 -1.22
C GLU A 125 -3.79 -11.03 0.16
N GLY A 126 -4.88 -11.44 0.81
CA GLY A 126 -4.90 -11.94 2.19
C GLY A 126 -4.85 -10.82 3.25
N HIS A 127 -4.85 -9.55 2.83
CA HIS A 127 -4.91 -8.35 3.68
C HIS A 127 -5.40 -7.16 2.86
N ALA A 128 -5.99 -6.16 3.52
CA ALA A 128 -6.71 -5.08 2.84
C ALA A 128 -6.02 -3.71 2.88
N ASP A 129 -4.99 -3.52 3.72
CA ASP A 129 -4.34 -2.24 3.99
C ASP A 129 -3.78 -1.55 2.74
N ASN A 130 -2.92 -2.25 1.97
CA ASN A 130 -2.37 -1.74 0.72
C ASN A 130 -3.46 -1.46 -0.33
N ALA A 131 -4.47 -2.33 -0.41
CA ALA A 131 -5.58 -2.17 -1.34
C ALA A 131 -6.44 -0.94 -0.98
N ALA A 132 -6.70 -0.72 0.30
CA ALA A 132 -7.42 0.46 0.77
C ALA A 132 -6.70 1.76 0.39
N ALA A 133 -5.38 1.83 0.60
CA ALA A 133 -4.58 2.98 0.18
C ALA A 133 -4.60 3.17 -1.34
N ALA A 134 -4.46 2.09 -2.11
CA ALA A 134 -4.49 2.15 -3.57
C ALA A 134 -5.85 2.58 -4.13
N LEU A 135 -6.97 2.20 -3.48
CA LEU A 135 -8.34 2.55 -3.87
C LEU A 135 -8.69 4.00 -3.52
N HIS A 136 -8.32 4.47 -2.33
CA HIS A 136 -8.85 5.71 -1.75
C HIS A 136 -7.85 6.85 -1.68
N GLY A 137 -6.54 6.56 -1.77
CA GLY A 137 -5.49 7.56 -1.56
C GLY A 137 -5.43 8.06 -0.12
N GLY A 138 -4.43 8.89 0.20
CA GLY A 138 -4.20 9.40 1.55
C GLY A 138 -3.70 8.34 2.51
N LEU A 139 -3.87 8.58 3.81
CA LEU A 139 -3.68 7.60 4.88
C LEU A 139 -4.97 6.80 5.05
N THR A 140 -4.88 5.49 5.07
CA THR A 140 -6.04 4.60 5.24
C THR A 140 -5.83 3.60 6.36
N SER A 141 -6.94 3.20 6.97
CA SER A 141 -7.05 2.02 7.83
C SER A 141 -8.22 1.19 7.39
N VAL A 142 -8.18 -0.12 7.64
CA VAL A 142 -9.27 -1.02 7.31
C VAL A 142 -9.90 -1.55 8.58
N LEU A 143 -11.21 -1.46 8.65
CA LEU A 143 -12.04 -2.12 9.64
C LEU A 143 -12.69 -3.35 9.00
N GLU A 144 -12.21 -4.53 9.34
CA GLU A 144 -12.87 -5.77 8.99
C GLU A 144 -14.12 -5.95 9.86
N ARG A 145 -15.21 -6.40 9.23
CA ARG A 145 -16.49 -6.63 9.91
C ARG A 145 -16.94 -8.06 9.69
N GLN A 146 -17.33 -8.72 10.76
CA GLN A 146 -17.75 -10.11 10.68
C GLN A 146 -19.05 -10.26 9.88
N GLY A 147 -18.99 -10.97 8.75
CA GLY A 147 -20.15 -11.20 7.87
C GLY A 147 -20.60 -10.01 7.04
N GLU A 148 -19.83 -8.91 7.05
CA GLU A 148 -20.09 -7.72 6.25
C GLU A 148 -18.86 -7.31 5.42
N GLU A 149 -19.07 -6.42 4.46
CA GLU A 149 -17.96 -5.85 3.70
C GLU A 149 -17.02 -5.02 4.58
N PRO A 150 -15.69 -5.07 4.34
CA PRO A 150 -14.74 -4.24 5.06
C PRO A 150 -14.97 -2.76 4.77
N VAL A 151 -14.64 -1.89 5.71
CA VAL A 151 -14.73 -0.44 5.58
C VAL A 151 -13.35 0.17 5.65
N ALA A 152 -13.01 0.98 4.65
CA ALA A 152 -11.81 1.80 4.71
C ALA A 152 -12.12 3.13 5.43
N LEU A 153 -11.34 3.44 6.46
CA LEU A 153 -11.27 4.76 7.05
C LEU A 153 -10.15 5.53 6.35
N ARG A 154 -10.40 6.79 6.00
CA ARG A 154 -9.42 7.61 5.30
C ARG A 154 -9.18 8.93 6.00
N TRP A 155 -7.92 9.33 6.08
CA TRP A 155 -7.47 10.63 6.56
C TRP A 155 -6.61 11.33 5.50
N GLU A 156 -6.61 12.65 5.54
CA GLU A 156 -5.67 13.43 4.75
C GLU A 156 -4.26 13.30 5.31
N TRP A 157 -3.28 13.24 4.41
CA TRP A 157 -1.88 13.28 4.78
C TRP A 157 -1.38 14.72 4.84
N PRO A 158 -0.57 15.10 5.82
CA PRO A 158 0.00 16.44 5.91
C PRO A 158 0.78 16.85 4.66
N GLY A 159 0.46 18.00 4.10
CA GLY A 159 1.02 18.43 2.81
C GLY A 159 2.53 18.70 2.82
N ASP A 160 3.12 18.97 3.98
CA ASP A 160 4.52 19.25 4.21
C ASP A 160 5.37 18.02 4.54
N LEU A 161 4.74 16.90 4.86
CA LEU A 161 5.42 15.66 5.23
C LEU A 161 5.65 14.77 3.99
N ARG A 162 6.89 14.27 3.80
CA ARG A 162 7.28 13.37 2.72
C ARG A 162 7.77 12.05 3.29
N LEU A 163 7.70 11.02 2.45
CA LEU A 163 8.35 9.74 2.70
C LEU A 163 9.61 9.66 1.83
N ILE A 164 10.76 9.41 2.45
CA ILE A 164 11.97 9.07 1.71
C ILE A 164 12.15 7.57 1.84
N VAL A 165 12.08 6.87 0.71
CA VAL A 165 12.02 5.42 0.66
C VAL A 165 13.28 4.87 0.03
N ALA A 166 14.00 4.05 0.79
CA ALA A 166 15.13 3.26 0.33
C ALA A 166 14.64 1.87 -0.09
N THR A 167 14.81 1.54 -1.37
CA THR A 167 14.41 0.25 -1.96
C THR A 167 15.65 -0.52 -2.38
N PRO A 168 16.07 -1.57 -1.65
CA PRO A 168 17.13 -2.47 -2.08
C PRO A 168 16.82 -3.16 -3.39
N SER A 169 17.83 -3.47 -4.18
CA SER A 169 17.68 -4.20 -5.46
C SER A 169 17.21 -5.66 -5.29
N ALA A 170 17.55 -6.28 -4.14
CA ALA A 170 17.09 -7.62 -3.79
C ALA A 170 15.63 -7.55 -3.29
N GLY A 171 14.71 -8.21 -3.98
CA GLY A 171 13.31 -8.30 -3.56
C GLY A 171 13.11 -9.26 -2.39
N LEU A 172 12.00 -9.09 -1.65
CA LEU A 172 11.56 -9.99 -0.58
C LEU A 172 10.12 -10.44 -0.86
N ALA A 173 9.89 -11.76 -0.91
CA ALA A 173 8.56 -12.28 -1.08
C ALA A 173 7.70 -12.03 0.18
N THR A 174 6.48 -11.54 0.01
CA THR A 174 5.55 -11.27 1.12
C THR A 174 5.28 -12.52 1.96
N SER A 175 5.18 -13.70 1.32
CA SER A 175 5.01 -14.98 2.02
C SER A 175 6.18 -15.31 2.94
N GLN A 176 7.42 -15.03 2.52
CA GLN A 176 8.62 -15.22 3.35
C GLN A 176 8.62 -14.25 4.54
N ALA A 177 8.29 -12.99 4.33
CA ALA A 177 8.21 -11.99 5.39
C ALA A 177 7.07 -12.28 6.38
N ARG A 178 5.96 -12.88 5.94
CA ARG A 178 4.87 -13.33 6.82
C ARG A 178 5.25 -14.58 7.60
N ALA A 179 5.95 -15.54 7.00
CA ALA A 179 6.41 -16.75 7.67
C ALA A 179 7.40 -16.49 8.82
N ALA A 180 8.03 -15.31 8.86
CA ALA A 180 8.89 -14.89 9.97
C ALA A 180 8.11 -14.41 11.20
N LEU A 181 6.79 -14.19 11.09
CA LEU A 181 5.96 -13.70 12.19
C LEU A 181 5.49 -14.86 13.08
N SER A 182 5.41 -14.59 14.39
CA SER A 182 4.75 -15.47 15.33
C SER A 182 3.23 -15.27 15.28
N ASP A 183 2.46 -16.35 15.43
CA ASP A 183 1.01 -16.31 15.58
C ASP A 183 0.57 -15.76 16.95
N VAL A 184 1.52 -15.61 17.89
CA VAL A 184 1.26 -15.12 19.24
C VAL A 184 2.09 -13.87 19.50
N VAL A 185 1.42 -12.83 20.00
CA VAL A 185 2.04 -11.56 20.41
C VAL A 185 1.94 -11.41 21.92
N ALA A 186 3.03 -11.04 22.57
CA ALA A 186 3.01 -10.75 24.01
C ALA A 186 2.10 -9.55 24.29
N ARG A 187 1.30 -9.64 25.40
CA ARG A 187 0.37 -8.55 25.78
C ARG A 187 1.05 -7.19 25.82
N ASN A 188 2.25 -7.09 26.38
CA ASN A 188 2.96 -5.83 26.50
C ASN A 188 3.34 -5.24 25.12
N ASP A 189 3.67 -6.09 24.15
CA ASP A 189 4.02 -5.65 22.80
C ASP A 189 2.78 -5.26 21.99
N ALA A 190 1.66 -5.97 22.19
CA ALA A 190 0.37 -5.57 21.62
C ALA A 190 -0.08 -4.21 22.15
N VAL A 191 -0.01 -3.98 23.48
CA VAL A 191 -0.33 -2.69 24.09
C VAL A 191 0.62 -1.59 23.63
N PHE A 192 1.91 -1.90 23.50
CA PHE A 192 2.91 -0.97 22.98
C PHE A 192 2.55 -0.47 21.57
N ASN A 193 2.16 -1.37 20.65
CA ASN A 193 1.76 -1.00 19.30
C ASN A 193 0.43 -0.24 19.28
N LEU A 194 -0.58 -0.66 20.07
CA LEU A 194 -1.86 0.05 20.15
C LEU A 194 -1.71 1.52 20.59
N GLN A 195 -0.87 1.78 21.59
CA GLN A 195 -0.60 3.16 22.05
C GLN A 195 0.04 3.98 20.91
N ARG A 196 0.98 3.39 20.18
CA ARG A 196 1.73 4.09 19.14
C ARG A 196 0.92 4.34 17.89
N VAL A 197 0.10 3.40 17.44
CA VAL A 197 -0.75 3.62 16.27
C VAL A 197 -1.75 4.75 16.51
N LEU A 198 -2.30 4.88 17.73
CA LEU A 198 -3.17 6.00 18.08
C LEU A 198 -2.40 7.32 18.11
N ALA A 199 -1.18 7.33 18.70
CA ALA A 199 -0.32 8.50 18.71
C ALA A 199 0.11 8.93 17.30
N LEU A 200 0.41 7.96 16.41
CA LEU A 200 0.75 8.21 15.01
C LEU A 200 -0.39 8.91 14.25
N VAL A 201 -1.60 8.35 14.33
CA VAL A 201 -2.78 8.96 13.67
C VAL A 201 -3.05 10.34 14.24
N HIS A 202 -2.96 10.52 15.58
CA HIS A 202 -3.13 11.82 16.22
C HIS A 202 -2.10 12.84 15.71
N ALA A 203 -0.81 12.50 15.73
CA ALA A 203 0.27 13.39 15.29
C ALA A 203 0.12 13.81 13.82
N LEU A 204 -0.26 12.87 12.94
CA LEU A 204 -0.49 13.16 11.53
C LEU A 204 -1.72 14.06 11.31
N GLN A 205 -2.76 13.97 12.16
CA GLN A 205 -3.97 14.76 12.01
C GLN A 205 -3.89 16.13 12.71
N SER A 206 -3.15 16.24 13.80
CA SER A 206 -2.95 17.51 14.53
C SER A 206 -1.83 18.37 13.96
N GLY A 207 -0.87 17.76 13.23
CA GLY A 207 0.37 18.41 12.79
C GLY A 207 1.43 18.52 13.92
N GLU A 208 1.24 17.84 15.05
CA GLU A 208 2.16 17.80 16.18
C GLU A 208 3.18 16.66 16.02
N TYR A 209 4.28 16.90 15.33
CA TYR A 209 5.20 15.84 14.92
C TYR A 209 6.29 15.48 15.97
N ALA A 210 6.36 16.16 17.09
CA ALA A 210 7.41 15.91 18.10
C ALA A 210 7.46 14.45 18.59
N GLY A 211 6.31 13.75 18.60
CA GLY A 211 6.19 12.35 19.01
C GLY A 211 6.24 11.32 17.87
N LEU A 212 6.42 11.73 16.60
CA LEU A 212 6.33 10.79 15.46
C LEU A 212 7.39 9.69 15.52
N ARG A 213 8.62 10.02 15.94
CA ARG A 213 9.71 9.04 16.07
C ARG A 213 9.33 7.89 17.01
N ASP A 214 8.66 8.20 18.11
CA ASP A 214 8.17 7.19 19.06
C ASP A 214 6.93 6.47 18.50
N ALA A 215 6.04 7.19 17.83
CA ALA A 215 4.78 6.67 17.32
C ALA A 215 4.96 5.62 16.20
N VAL A 216 6.05 5.67 15.43
CA VAL A 216 6.35 4.68 14.39
C VAL A 216 7.17 3.49 14.90
N GLN A 217 7.53 3.43 16.19
CA GLN A 217 8.20 2.26 16.75
C GLN A 217 7.25 1.06 16.77
N ASP A 218 7.81 -0.11 16.56
CA ASP A 218 7.07 -1.37 16.50
C ASP A 218 7.80 -2.49 17.26
N ARG A 219 7.04 -3.32 17.95
CA ARG A 219 7.53 -4.50 18.67
C ARG A 219 6.94 -5.79 18.13
N TRP A 220 6.30 -5.75 16.99
CA TRP A 220 5.63 -6.91 16.43
C TRP A 220 6.32 -7.42 15.16
N HIS A 221 6.17 -6.69 14.05
CA HIS A 221 6.58 -7.21 12.75
C HIS A 221 8.01 -6.84 12.34
N GLN A 222 8.50 -5.64 12.71
CA GLN A 222 9.85 -5.19 12.31
C GLN A 222 10.95 -6.02 12.95
N PRO A 223 10.92 -6.31 14.26
CA PRO A 223 11.92 -7.18 14.88
C PRO A 223 11.99 -8.58 14.26
N ALA A 224 10.81 -9.16 13.96
CA ALA A 224 10.72 -10.49 13.34
C ALA A 224 11.27 -10.52 11.91
N ARG A 225 11.24 -9.39 11.19
CA ARG A 225 11.71 -9.25 9.80
C ARG A 225 13.13 -8.71 9.67
N ALA A 226 13.75 -8.26 10.77
CA ALA A 226 15.06 -7.59 10.73
C ALA A 226 16.14 -8.40 10.01
N ALA A 227 16.20 -9.72 10.24
CA ALA A 227 17.17 -10.60 9.59
C ALA A 227 16.93 -10.79 8.06
N LEU A 228 15.74 -10.45 7.56
CA LEU A 228 15.37 -10.59 6.16
C LEU A 228 15.52 -9.28 5.36
N VAL A 229 15.65 -8.15 6.07
CA VAL A 229 15.64 -6.81 5.45
C VAL A 229 17.02 -6.16 5.59
N PRO A 230 17.77 -6.02 4.50
CA PRO A 230 19.09 -5.41 4.55
C PRO A 230 19.05 -4.00 5.17
N GLN A 231 19.94 -3.73 6.11
CA GLN A 231 20.14 -2.43 6.75
C GLN A 231 18.93 -1.88 7.53
N LEU A 232 17.88 -2.67 7.83
CA LEU A 232 16.72 -2.21 8.58
C LEU A 232 17.15 -1.58 9.91
N ASP A 233 17.87 -2.31 10.75
CA ASP A 233 18.29 -1.83 12.07
C ASP A 233 19.16 -0.58 11.98
N ALA A 234 20.04 -0.51 10.96
CA ALA A 234 20.89 0.66 10.74
C ALA A 234 20.09 1.92 10.34
N VAL A 235 19.02 1.75 9.57
CA VAL A 235 18.11 2.88 9.21
C VAL A 235 17.24 3.27 10.41
N LEU A 236 16.69 2.30 11.15
CA LEU A 236 15.89 2.56 12.35
C LEU A 236 16.70 3.26 13.46
N ALA A 237 18.02 3.02 13.52
CA ALA A 237 18.94 3.61 14.49
C ALA A 237 19.50 4.98 14.06
N LEU A 238 19.09 5.54 12.90
CA LEU A 238 19.58 6.86 12.48
C LEU A 238 19.16 7.94 13.47
N ASP A 239 20.16 8.62 14.02
CA ASP A 239 19.95 9.77 14.90
C ASP A 239 20.21 11.08 14.14
N ASP A 240 19.16 11.56 13.48
CA ASP A 240 19.16 12.80 12.71
C ASP A 240 17.88 13.59 13.09
N PRO A 241 17.97 14.87 13.48
CA PRO A 241 16.83 15.65 13.94
C PRO A 241 15.76 15.89 12.86
N GLU A 242 16.11 15.78 11.58
CA GLU A 242 15.18 15.93 10.46
C GLU A 242 14.45 14.62 10.12
N ILE A 243 14.88 13.48 10.67
CA ILE A 243 14.17 12.21 10.58
C ILE A 243 13.10 12.16 11.67
N LEU A 244 11.86 12.43 11.29
CA LEU A 244 10.71 12.42 12.20
C LEU A 244 10.22 11.02 12.55
N GLY A 245 10.63 10.01 11.79
CA GLY A 245 10.32 8.61 12.03
C GLY A 245 10.95 7.73 10.96
N ALA A 246 11.23 6.48 11.30
CA ALA A 246 11.76 5.47 10.37
C ALA A 246 11.05 4.13 10.59
N PHE A 247 10.72 3.43 9.50
CA PHE A 247 9.99 2.16 9.57
C PHE A 247 10.10 1.35 8.29
N LEU A 248 9.82 0.06 8.42
CA LEU A 248 9.72 -0.89 7.31
C LEU A 248 8.45 -0.64 6.49
N SER A 249 8.56 -0.60 5.18
CA SER A 249 7.44 -0.48 4.26
C SER A 249 6.81 -1.84 3.95
N GLY A 250 5.60 -2.07 4.42
CA GLY A 250 4.87 -3.32 4.22
C GLY A 250 5.65 -4.55 4.69
N ALA A 251 5.81 -5.54 3.81
CA ALA A 251 6.62 -6.73 4.05
C ALA A 251 8.15 -6.47 3.92
N GLY A 252 8.54 -5.33 3.39
CA GLY A 252 9.90 -5.00 3.00
C GLY A 252 10.23 -5.48 1.55
N PRO A 253 11.49 -5.33 1.09
CA PRO A 253 12.63 -4.85 1.85
C PRO A 253 12.77 -3.31 1.89
N SER A 254 11.86 -2.52 1.32
CA SER A 254 11.95 -1.06 1.40
C SER A 254 11.79 -0.57 2.83
N VAL A 255 12.59 0.43 3.19
CA VAL A 255 12.53 1.14 4.46
C VAL A 255 12.22 2.61 4.17
N ALA A 256 11.33 3.20 4.93
CA ALA A 256 10.90 4.58 4.76
C ALA A 256 11.29 5.43 5.97
N ILE A 257 11.63 6.69 5.74
CA ILE A 257 11.72 7.72 6.76
C ILE A 257 10.73 8.85 6.46
N LEU A 258 10.27 9.51 7.51
CA LEU A 258 9.42 10.71 7.45
C LEU A 258 10.28 11.95 7.62
N ALA A 259 10.10 12.93 6.74
CA ALA A 259 10.80 14.21 6.82
C ALA A 259 9.95 15.36 6.26
N ARG A 260 10.26 16.60 6.67
CA ARG A 260 9.61 17.83 6.18
C ARG A 260 10.52 18.69 5.29
N ARG A 261 11.83 18.51 5.42
CA ARG A 261 12.87 19.30 4.73
C ARG A 261 14.14 18.48 4.56
N ASP A 262 15.16 19.04 3.96
CA ASP A 262 16.49 18.44 3.75
C ASP A 262 16.46 17.11 2.98
N PHE A 263 15.49 16.95 2.08
CA PHE A 263 15.21 15.68 1.40
C PHE A 263 16.44 15.12 0.68
N ASP A 264 17.17 15.94 -0.08
CA ASP A 264 18.35 15.50 -0.85
C ASP A 264 19.47 14.99 0.08
N ARG A 265 19.70 15.68 1.20
CA ARG A 265 20.67 15.26 2.20
C ARG A 265 20.26 13.94 2.87
N LEU A 266 18.98 13.79 3.19
CA LEU A 266 18.46 12.56 3.78
C LEU A 266 18.45 11.39 2.80
N GLU A 267 18.20 11.64 1.50
CA GLU A 267 18.37 10.61 0.46
C GLU A 267 19.82 10.12 0.41
N GLN A 268 20.79 11.03 0.45
CA GLN A 268 22.22 10.70 0.49
C GLN A 268 22.58 9.93 1.77
N THR A 269 22.02 10.32 2.92
CA THR A 269 22.23 9.65 4.20
C THR A 269 21.75 8.20 4.13
N LEU A 270 20.52 7.96 3.61
CA LEU A 270 20.00 6.61 3.41
C LEU A 270 20.85 5.80 2.43
N ALA A 271 21.19 6.38 1.28
CA ALA A 271 22.04 5.72 0.29
C ALA A 271 23.39 5.29 0.88
N ALA A 272 24.01 6.14 1.71
CA ALA A 272 25.27 5.84 2.38
C ALA A 272 25.15 4.68 3.39
N VAL A 273 24.01 4.51 4.08
CA VAL A 273 23.76 3.36 4.95
C VAL A 273 23.83 2.06 4.16
N TYR A 274 23.13 1.99 3.04
CA TYR A 274 23.10 0.80 2.19
C TYR A 274 24.45 0.53 1.50
N GLN A 275 25.12 1.58 1.04
CA GLN A 275 26.47 1.46 0.44
C GLN A 275 27.48 0.86 1.42
N ARG A 276 27.50 1.34 2.68
CA ARG A 276 28.34 0.76 3.74
C ARG A 276 28.03 -0.71 4.02
N GLY A 277 26.74 -1.10 3.87
CA GLY A 277 26.30 -2.49 4.00
C GLY A 277 26.51 -3.34 2.74
N GLY A 278 27.13 -2.79 1.68
CA GLY A 278 27.38 -3.51 0.43
C GLY A 278 26.13 -3.81 -0.40
N SER A 279 25.02 -3.10 -0.16
CA SER A 279 23.73 -3.33 -0.84
C SER A 279 23.44 -2.23 -1.86
N ALA A 280 23.08 -2.62 -3.07
CA ALA A 280 22.57 -1.67 -4.07
C ALA A 280 21.16 -1.20 -3.66
N VAL A 281 20.90 0.09 -3.73
CA VAL A 281 19.65 0.71 -3.29
C VAL A 281 19.22 1.82 -4.25
N THR A 282 17.93 1.97 -4.44
CA THR A 282 17.32 3.17 -5.03
C THR A 282 16.63 3.94 -3.91
N VAL A 283 16.96 5.22 -3.76
CA VAL A 283 16.31 6.11 -2.79
C VAL A 283 15.44 7.13 -3.52
N ARG A 284 14.23 7.36 -3.04
CA ARG A 284 13.27 8.30 -3.64
C ARG A 284 12.52 9.08 -2.58
N THR A 285 12.40 10.39 -2.73
CA THR A 285 11.46 11.21 -1.98
C THR A 285 10.08 11.17 -2.64
N LEU A 286 9.09 10.64 -1.93
CA LEU A 286 7.74 10.44 -2.42
C LEU A 286 6.75 11.38 -1.74
N ARG A 287 5.85 11.92 -2.56
CA ARG A 287 4.63 12.59 -2.07
C ARG A 287 3.51 11.58 -1.90
N VAL A 288 2.62 11.86 -0.99
CA VAL A 288 1.40 11.06 -0.85
C VAL A 288 0.44 11.37 -2.00
N HIS A 289 -0.13 10.32 -2.57
CA HIS A 289 -1.23 10.43 -3.51
C HIS A 289 -2.52 10.72 -2.75
N GLN A 290 -3.12 11.88 -3.00
CA GLN A 290 -4.40 12.28 -2.43
C GLN A 290 -5.31 12.74 -3.56
N PRO A 291 -6.52 12.16 -3.73
CA PRO A 291 -7.50 12.67 -4.67
C PRO A 291 -7.90 14.11 -4.30
N ALA A 292 -8.04 14.98 -5.30
CA ALA A 292 -8.50 16.34 -5.08
C ALA A 292 -9.93 16.33 -4.51
N GLY A 293 -10.15 17.06 -3.42
CA GLY A 293 -11.51 17.32 -2.89
C GLY A 293 -12.15 16.24 -2.03
N ALA A 294 -11.42 15.21 -1.59
CA ALA A 294 -11.95 14.17 -0.71
C ALA A 294 -11.81 14.53 0.79
N ALA A 295 -12.32 15.70 1.18
CA ALA A 295 -12.52 16.02 2.58
C ALA A 295 -13.62 15.10 3.15
N ARG A 296 -13.28 14.34 4.22
CA ARG A 296 -14.18 13.65 5.16
C ARG A 296 -15.39 12.94 4.54
N ARG A 297 -15.25 11.70 4.11
CA ARG A 297 -16.34 10.74 4.28
C ARG A 297 -16.21 10.10 5.68
N VAL A 298 -16.69 10.79 6.69
CA VAL A 298 -17.19 10.17 7.90
C VAL A 298 -18.40 9.34 7.47
N LEU A 299 -18.47 8.08 7.95
CA LEU A 299 -19.58 7.16 7.84
C LEU A 299 -20.93 7.92 7.72
N ALA A 300 -21.47 8.05 6.52
CA ALA A 300 -22.88 8.33 6.35
C ALA A 300 -23.58 7.02 6.69
N ALA A 301 -24.11 6.91 7.91
CA ALA A 301 -25.08 5.91 8.26
C ALA A 301 -26.18 5.96 7.21
N GLN A 302 -26.29 4.92 6.37
CA GLN A 302 -27.48 4.72 5.57
C GLN A 302 -28.62 4.50 6.55
N GLY A 303 -29.37 5.58 6.84
CA GLY A 303 -30.62 5.48 7.54
C GLY A 303 -31.55 4.59 6.73
N ARG A 304 -31.78 3.37 7.20
CA ARG A 304 -32.94 2.60 6.82
C ARG A 304 -34.13 3.32 7.44
N SER A 305 -34.91 4.03 6.63
CA SER A 305 -36.27 4.39 6.99
C SER A 305 -37.04 3.09 7.20
N VAL A 306 -37.64 2.98 8.39
CA VAL A 306 -38.65 1.97 8.76
C VAL A 306 -39.92 2.23 7.95
#